data_c63c2b5852f2f70a41b1455afff7f4be
#
_entry.id   c63c2b5852f2f70a41b1455afff7f4be
#
_cell.length_a   1.000
_cell.length_b   1.000
_cell.length_c   1.000
_cell.angle_alpha   90.00
_cell.angle_beta   90.00
_cell.angle_gamma   90.00
#
_symmetry.space_group_name_H-M   'P 1'
#
loop_
_entity.id
_entity.type
_entity.pdbx_description
1 polymer ?
#
loop_
_entity_poly.entity_id
_entity_poly.type
_entity_poly.pdbx_seq_one_letter_code
_entity_poly.pdbx_strand_id
1 'polypeptide(L)'
;EIKSAGGDAVCMAWDVSDYAECEKNIKQIIDTFGRIDILVNNAGITRDDLLMKLSEEDFDAVIAANLKGTFCMLHFVSRQMLRQRSGKIINLASVVGICGNAGQVNYAASKAGVIGMTKSAAKELASRNITVNAVAPGWIETDMTKNLSDAARERMLSAIPLKKPGTAKQVAG
;
A
#
# COMPACT_ATOMS: atom_id res chain seq x y z
N GLU A 1 4.55 12.11 -17.37
CA GLU A 1 3.16 11.71 -17.67
C GLU A 1 2.15 12.69 -17.06
N ILE A 2 2.10 12.89 -15.71
CA ILE A 2 1.10 13.78 -15.06
C ILE A 2 1.15 15.19 -15.64
N LYS A 3 2.34 15.80 -15.74
CA LYS A 3 2.50 17.14 -16.34
C LYS A 3 2.14 17.17 -17.82
N SER A 4 2.45 16.11 -18.57
CA SER A 4 2.07 16.00 -19.99
C SER A 4 0.56 15.86 -20.19
N ALA A 5 -0.16 15.37 -19.19
CA ALA A 5 -1.61 15.28 -19.16
C ALA A 5 -2.30 16.55 -18.61
N GLY A 6 -1.54 17.63 -18.37
CA GLY A 6 -2.06 18.91 -17.87
C GLY A 6 -2.22 18.98 -16.36
N GLY A 7 -1.77 17.96 -15.63
CA GLY A 7 -1.73 17.97 -14.16
C GLY A 7 -0.44 18.58 -13.60
N ASP A 8 -0.43 18.88 -12.31
CA ASP A 8 0.78 19.29 -11.61
C ASP A 8 1.32 18.16 -10.73
N ALA A 9 2.65 18.02 -10.63
CA ALA A 9 3.30 16.98 -9.85
C ALA A 9 4.67 17.43 -9.34
N VAL A 10 4.92 17.11 -8.08
CA VAL A 10 6.23 17.23 -7.43
C VAL A 10 6.70 15.82 -7.04
N CYS A 11 7.95 15.50 -7.33
CA CYS A 11 8.57 14.24 -6.94
C CYS A 11 9.45 14.48 -5.71
N MET A 12 9.25 13.64 -4.68
CA MET A 12 10.08 13.60 -3.48
C MET A 12 10.44 12.13 -3.22
N ALA A 13 11.71 11.85 -2.96
CA ALA A 13 12.20 10.49 -2.73
C ALA A 13 12.63 10.32 -1.27
N TRP A 14 12.07 9.32 -0.58
CA TRP A 14 12.49 8.86 0.75
C TRP A 14 12.07 7.43 1.00
N ASP A 15 12.61 6.81 2.04
CA ASP A 15 12.16 5.52 2.52
C ASP A 15 10.93 5.69 3.43
N VAL A 16 9.78 5.14 3.02
CA VAL A 16 8.54 5.22 3.81
C VAL A 16 8.63 4.48 5.15
N SER A 17 9.59 3.58 5.34
CA SER A 17 9.85 2.89 6.61
C SER A 17 10.68 3.73 7.59
N ASP A 18 11.31 4.79 7.12
CA ASP A 18 12.02 5.75 7.98
C ASP A 18 11.02 6.77 8.55
N TYR A 19 10.78 6.65 9.85
CA TYR A 19 9.80 7.47 10.56
C TYR A 19 10.16 8.96 10.55
N ALA A 20 11.44 9.29 10.73
CA ALA A 20 11.91 10.68 10.78
C ALA A 20 11.87 11.32 9.38
N GLU A 21 12.22 10.57 8.34
CA GLU A 21 12.09 11.05 6.96
C GLU A 21 10.62 11.26 6.57
N CYS A 22 9.72 10.39 6.99
CA CYS A 22 8.28 10.59 6.78
C CYS A 22 7.80 11.89 7.43
N GLU A 23 8.18 12.15 8.69
CA GLU A 23 7.81 13.40 9.38
C GLU A 23 8.30 14.63 8.63
N LYS A 24 9.58 14.64 8.28
CA LYS A 24 10.23 15.74 7.54
C LYS A 24 9.55 16.02 6.20
N ASN A 25 9.33 14.98 5.41
CA ASN A 25 8.76 15.13 4.07
C ASN A 25 7.28 15.52 4.11
N ILE A 26 6.48 14.95 5.02
CA ILE A 26 5.08 15.37 5.19
C ILE A 26 5.00 16.82 5.65
N LYS A 27 5.87 17.27 6.55
CA LYS A 27 5.95 18.68 6.92
C LYS A 27 6.25 19.56 5.72
N GLN A 28 7.23 19.20 4.90
CA GLN A 28 7.58 19.93 3.68
C GLN A 28 6.41 20.02 2.69
N ILE A 29 5.64 18.92 2.52
CA ILE A 29 4.43 18.89 1.68
C ILE A 29 3.40 19.89 2.23
N ILE A 30 3.15 19.89 3.53
CA ILE A 30 2.21 20.79 4.17
C ILE A 30 2.66 22.25 4.03
N ASP A 31 3.94 22.53 4.25
CA ASP A 31 4.51 23.89 4.11
C ASP A 31 4.41 24.40 2.66
N THR A 32 4.50 23.49 1.68
CA THR A 32 4.43 23.83 0.24
C THR A 32 2.99 24.02 -0.26
N PHE A 33 2.08 23.10 0.10
CA PHE A 33 0.73 23.03 -0.47
C PHE A 33 -0.37 23.43 0.51
N GLY A 34 -0.07 23.59 1.79
CA GLY A 34 -1.00 23.99 2.84
C GLY A 34 -1.96 22.90 3.31
N ARG A 35 -2.19 21.84 2.50
CA ARG A 35 -3.18 20.78 2.76
C ARG A 35 -2.79 19.45 2.14
N ILE A 36 -3.43 18.38 2.65
CA ILE A 36 -3.39 17.04 2.05
C ILE A 36 -4.83 16.52 2.04
N ASP A 37 -5.38 16.27 0.85
CA ASP A 37 -6.76 15.82 0.68
C ASP A 37 -6.88 14.32 0.55
N ILE A 38 -5.91 13.69 -0.12
CA ILE A 38 -5.91 12.27 -0.39
C ILE A 38 -4.53 11.71 -0.08
N LEU A 39 -4.48 10.61 0.66
CA LEU A 39 -3.29 9.79 0.85
C LEU A 39 -3.52 8.43 0.19
N VAL A 40 -2.61 8.02 -0.68
CA VAL A 40 -2.59 6.66 -1.24
C VAL A 40 -1.32 5.96 -0.78
N ASN A 41 -1.44 5.01 0.13
CA ASN A 41 -0.34 4.15 0.59
C ASN A 41 -0.18 2.98 -0.37
N ASN A 42 0.62 3.18 -1.42
CA ASN A 42 0.88 2.19 -2.47
C ASN A 42 2.26 1.55 -2.35
N ALA A 43 3.23 2.21 -1.72
CA ALA A 43 4.59 1.69 -1.57
C ALA A 43 4.59 0.30 -0.92
N GLY A 44 5.37 -0.61 -1.49
CA GLY A 44 5.48 -1.97 -0.98
C GLY A 44 6.44 -2.83 -1.80
N ILE A 45 6.95 -3.85 -1.15
CA ILE A 45 7.88 -4.83 -1.72
C ILE A 45 7.41 -6.25 -1.44
N THR A 46 7.95 -7.20 -2.18
CA THR A 46 7.89 -8.64 -1.90
C THR A 46 9.29 -9.19 -1.72
N ARG A 47 9.43 -10.20 -0.86
CA ARG A 47 10.61 -11.04 -0.68
C ARG A 47 10.08 -12.45 -0.40
N ASP A 48 9.77 -13.14 -1.49
CA ASP A 48 9.04 -14.39 -1.44
C ASP A 48 10.01 -15.56 -1.26
N ASP A 49 9.79 -16.39 -0.25
CA ASP A 49 10.45 -17.70 -0.09
C ASP A 49 9.57 -18.61 0.79
N LEU A 50 9.84 -19.91 0.72
CA LEU A 50 9.18 -20.88 1.62
C LEU A 50 9.49 -20.55 3.08
N LEU A 51 8.52 -20.75 3.97
CA LEU A 51 8.63 -20.41 5.40
C LEU A 51 9.95 -20.86 6.05
N MET A 52 10.42 -22.07 5.69
CA MET A 52 11.66 -22.62 6.27
C MET A 52 12.94 -22.01 5.70
N LYS A 53 12.85 -21.23 4.61
CA LYS A 53 14.00 -20.60 3.94
C LYS A 53 13.96 -19.08 4.05
N LEU A 54 12.82 -18.52 4.41
CA LEU A 54 12.65 -17.09 4.55
C LEU A 54 13.60 -16.56 5.64
N SER A 55 14.47 -15.63 5.27
CA SER A 55 15.39 -15.00 6.20
C SER A 55 14.68 -13.97 7.10
N GLU A 56 15.28 -13.68 8.25
CA GLU A 56 14.81 -12.61 9.15
C GLU A 56 14.87 -11.25 8.43
N GLU A 57 15.94 -11.00 7.67
CA GLU A 57 16.15 -9.76 6.93
C GLU A 57 15.04 -9.54 5.87
N ASP A 58 14.66 -10.59 5.15
CA ASP A 58 13.59 -10.48 4.15
C ASP A 58 12.21 -10.33 4.79
N PHE A 59 11.98 -10.98 5.95
CA PHE A 59 10.77 -10.76 6.72
C PHE A 59 10.68 -9.32 7.19
N ASP A 60 11.72 -8.82 7.85
CA ASP A 60 11.77 -7.47 8.41
C ASP A 60 11.68 -6.39 7.33
N ALA A 61 12.36 -6.57 6.19
CA ALA A 61 12.28 -5.64 5.07
C ALA A 61 10.84 -5.47 4.55
N VAL A 62 10.09 -6.58 4.42
CA VAL A 62 8.71 -6.55 3.95
C VAL A 62 7.78 -5.91 5.00
N ILE A 63 7.96 -6.25 6.28
CA ILE A 63 7.19 -5.62 7.37
C ILE A 63 7.50 -4.13 7.47
N ALA A 64 8.77 -3.75 7.38
CA ALA A 64 9.19 -2.36 7.45
C ALA A 64 8.59 -1.53 6.30
N ALA A 65 8.73 -1.96 5.06
CA ALA A 65 8.22 -1.21 3.91
C ALA A 65 6.69 -1.19 3.86
N ASN A 66 6.05 -2.38 3.93
CA ASN A 66 4.61 -2.49 3.64
C ASN A 66 3.73 -2.08 4.82
N LEU A 67 4.08 -2.47 6.04
CA LEU A 67 3.26 -2.26 7.23
C LEU A 67 3.67 -1.02 7.99
N LYS A 68 4.95 -0.95 8.42
CA LYS A 68 5.46 0.22 9.15
C LYS A 68 5.41 1.47 8.28
N GLY A 69 5.78 1.39 7.00
CA GLY A 69 5.68 2.52 6.07
C GLY A 69 4.26 3.06 5.94
N THR A 70 3.27 2.17 5.79
CA THR A 70 1.84 2.56 5.82
C THR A 70 1.46 3.23 7.14
N PHE A 71 1.94 2.71 8.28
CA PHE A 71 1.72 3.32 9.60
C PHE A 71 2.33 4.73 9.69
N CYS A 72 3.58 4.92 9.27
CA CYS A 72 4.26 6.21 9.30
C CYS A 72 3.47 7.28 8.52
N MET A 73 3.06 6.95 7.32
CA MET A 73 2.28 7.86 6.48
C MET A 73 0.90 8.15 7.07
N LEU A 74 0.19 7.13 7.56
CA LEU A 74 -1.09 7.31 8.27
C LEU A 74 -0.92 8.25 9.48
N HIS A 75 0.11 8.04 10.28
CA HIS A 75 0.37 8.79 11.50
C HIS A 75 0.56 10.30 11.23
N PHE A 76 1.42 10.65 10.29
CA PHE A 76 1.72 12.06 10.03
C PHE A 76 0.63 12.76 9.21
N VAL A 77 0.06 12.09 8.21
CA VAL A 77 -0.98 12.68 7.36
C VAL A 77 -2.30 12.84 8.12
N SER A 78 -2.67 11.88 8.96
CA SER A 78 -3.91 11.98 9.76
C SER A 78 -3.92 13.22 10.66
N ARG A 79 -2.79 13.62 11.23
CA ARG A 79 -2.68 14.86 12.03
C ARG A 79 -3.10 16.10 11.24
N GLN A 80 -2.68 16.20 9.98
CA GLN A 80 -3.06 17.29 9.10
C GLN A 80 -4.54 17.21 8.70
N MET A 81 -5.02 16.03 8.33
CA MET A 81 -6.43 15.82 7.97
C MET A 81 -7.39 16.09 9.15
N LEU A 82 -6.98 15.77 10.38
CA LEU A 82 -7.74 16.09 11.59
C LEU A 82 -7.94 17.61 11.75
N ARG A 83 -6.91 18.42 11.48
CA ARG A 83 -6.99 19.89 11.49
C ARG A 83 -7.91 20.42 10.38
N GLN A 84 -7.80 19.82 9.19
CA GLN A 84 -8.64 20.14 8.02
C GLN A 84 -10.11 19.72 8.23
N ARG A 85 -10.39 18.76 9.12
CA ARG A 85 -11.69 18.09 9.30
C ARG A 85 -12.19 17.45 7.98
N SER A 86 -11.27 16.98 7.18
CA SER A 86 -11.53 16.39 5.85
C SER A 86 -10.31 15.61 5.39
N GLY A 87 -10.51 14.47 4.73
CA GLY A 87 -9.46 13.68 4.12
C GLY A 87 -9.95 12.32 3.63
N LYS A 88 -9.19 11.74 2.71
CA LYS A 88 -9.43 10.39 2.20
C LYS A 88 -8.12 9.62 2.21
N ILE A 89 -8.13 8.42 2.79
CA ILE A 89 -6.96 7.56 2.87
C ILE A 89 -7.28 6.24 2.21
N ILE A 90 -6.42 5.81 1.29
CA ILE A 90 -6.52 4.56 0.55
C ILE A 90 -5.24 3.76 0.79
N ASN A 91 -5.38 2.59 1.37
CA ASN A 91 -4.26 1.68 1.64
C ASN A 91 -4.30 0.51 0.66
N LEU A 92 -3.19 0.25 -0.04
CA LEU A 92 -3.07 -0.91 -0.92
C LEU A 92 -2.74 -2.16 -0.10
N ALA A 93 -3.78 -2.96 0.16
CA ALA A 93 -3.67 -4.30 0.73
C ALA A 93 -3.39 -5.34 -0.38
N SER A 94 -3.88 -6.54 -0.23
CA SER A 94 -3.85 -7.63 -1.22
C SER A 94 -4.84 -8.71 -0.82
N VAL A 95 -5.35 -9.47 -1.78
CA VAL A 95 -6.07 -10.74 -1.51
C VAL A 95 -5.20 -11.71 -0.71
N VAL A 96 -3.87 -11.67 -0.88
CA VAL A 96 -2.91 -12.49 -0.11
C VAL A 96 -2.97 -12.15 1.39
N GLY A 97 -3.26 -10.90 1.75
CA GLY A 97 -3.50 -10.54 3.16
C GLY A 97 -4.82 -11.05 3.72
N ILE A 98 -5.73 -11.54 2.87
CA ILE A 98 -7.03 -12.10 3.27
C ILE A 98 -6.97 -13.63 3.35
N CYS A 99 -6.43 -14.29 2.32
CA CYS A 99 -6.46 -15.73 2.19
C CYS A 99 -5.09 -16.44 2.31
N GLY A 100 -3.99 -15.67 2.39
CA GLY A 100 -2.64 -16.21 2.38
C GLY A 100 -2.18 -16.68 1.01
N ASN A 101 -0.89 -16.94 0.88
CA ASN A 101 -0.29 -17.61 -0.27
C ASN A 101 1.00 -18.32 0.17
N ALA A 102 1.25 -19.54 -0.33
CA ALA A 102 2.48 -20.26 -0.04
C ALA A 102 3.71 -19.47 -0.55
N GLY A 103 4.76 -19.38 0.27
CA GLY A 103 5.96 -18.60 -0.04
C GLY A 103 5.84 -17.09 0.25
N GLN A 104 4.75 -16.61 0.82
CA GLN A 104 4.50 -15.19 1.06
C GLN A 104 4.08 -14.89 2.51
N VAL A 105 4.65 -15.58 3.50
CA VAL A 105 4.27 -15.40 4.91
C VAL A 105 4.47 -13.96 5.38
N ASN A 106 5.61 -13.35 5.07
CA ASN A 106 5.94 -11.96 5.36
C ASN A 106 4.97 -10.98 4.68
N TYR A 107 4.74 -11.17 3.37
CA TYR A 107 3.84 -10.34 2.58
C TYR A 107 2.39 -10.47 3.06
N ALA A 108 1.91 -11.70 3.28
CA ALA A 108 0.57 -11.96 3.82
C ALA A 108 0.37 -11.27 5.17
N ALA A 109 1.33 -11.42 6.10
CA ALA A 109 1.31 -10.77 7.39
C ALA A 109 1.25 -9.25 7.27
N SER A 110 2.09 -8.65 6.41
CA SER A 110 2.11 -7.20 6.19
C SER A 110 0.77 -6.69 5.66
N LYS A 111 0.19 -7.36 4.67
CA LYS A 111 -1.07 -6.93 4.03
C LYS A 111 -2.30 -7.19 4.90
N ALA A 112 -2.30 -8.25 5.72
CA ALA A 112 -3.30 -8.47 6.76
C ALA A 112 -3.22 -7.37 7.84
N GLY A 113 -2.00 -6.97 8.26
CA GLY A 113 -1.78 -5.86 9.16
C GLY A 113 -2.32 -4.53 8.63
N VAL A 114 -2.11 -4.24 7.34
CA VAL A 114 -2.67 -3.06 6.65
C VAL A 114 -4.20 -3.06 6.71
N ILE A 115 -4.86 -4.22 6.52
CA ILE A 115 -6.32 -4.34 6.62
C ILE A 115 -6.79 -4.03 8.05
N GLY A 116 -6.13 -4.59 9.06
CA GLY A 116 -6.44 -4.34 10.47
C GLY A 116 -6.26 -2.87 10.84
N MET A 117 -5.14 -2.28 10.44
CA MET A 117 -4.81 -0.87 10.66
C MET A 117 -5.85 0.06 9.99
N THR A 118 -6.26 -0.24 8.76
CA THR A 118 -7.30 0.49 8.04
C THR A 118 -8.61 0.54 8.82
N LYS A 119 -9.05 -0.61 9.33
CA LYS A 119 -10.30 -0.72 10.10
C LYS A 119 -10.27 0.10 11.40
N SER A 120 -9.13 0.11 12.09
CA SER A 120 -8.94 0.88 13.33
C SER A 120 -8.90 2.38 13.04
N ALA A 121 -8.06 2.80 12.08
CA ALA A 121 -7.95 4.20 11.69
C ALA A 121 -9.27 4.78 11.16
N ALA A 122 -10.07 3.99 10.44
CA ALA A 122 -11.39 4.41 9.97
C ALA A 122 -12.32 4.78 11.14
N LYS A 123 -12.32 3.98 12.22
CA LYS A 123 -13.12 4.25 13.42
C LYS A 123 -12.65 5.48 14.18
N GLU A 124 -11.33 5.66 14.30
CA GLU A 124 -10.75 6.80 15.03
C GLU A 124 -10.98 8.13 14.30
N LEU A 125 -10.92 8.14 12.97
CA LEU A 125 -10.92 9.36 12.17
C LEU A 125 -12.31 9.76 11.64
N ALA A 126 -13.31 8.88 11.73
CA ALA A 126 -14.65 9.08 11.19
C ALA A 126 -15.32 10.36 11.71
N SER A 127 -15.18 10.69 13.01
CA SER A 127 -15.76 11.88 13.62
C SER A 127 -15.24 13.21 13.07
N ARG A 128 -14.18 13.15 12.28
CA ARG A 128 -13.54 14.30 11.63
C ARG A 128 -13.74 14.31 10.10
N ASN A 129 -14.74 13.56 9.61
CA ASN A 129 -15.04 13.47 8.18
C ASN A 129 -13.83 12.98 7.35
N ILE A 130 -13.04 12.04 7.91
CA ILE A 130 -11.94 11.40 7.24
C ILE A 130 -12.33 9.96 6.99
N THR A 131 -12.24 9.51 5.74
CA THR A 131 -12.47 8.11 5.36
C THR A 131 -11.16 7.38 5.18
N VAL A 132 -11.10 6.14 5.68
CA VAL A 132 -9.94 5.27 5.52
C VAL A 132 -10.40 3.93 4.96
N ASN A 133 -9.91 3.59 3.78
CA ASN A 133 -10.31 2.39 3.06
C ASN A 133 -9.07 1.59 2.64
N ALA A 134 -9.25 0.28 2.44
CA ALA A 134 -8.25 -0.58 1.84
C ALA A 134 -8.78 -1.17 0.53
N VAL A 135 -7.94 -1.18 -0.48
CA VAL A 135 -8.15 -1.94 -1.72
C VAL A 135 -7.29 -3.19 -1.64
N ALA A 136 -7.87 -4.35 -1.87
CA ALA A 136 -7.18 -5.64 -1.86
C ALA A 136 -7.18 -6.26 -3.26
N PRO A 137 -6.28 -5.83 -4.16
CA PRO A 137 -6.21 -6.37 -5.51
C PRO A 137 -5.86 -7.86 -5.49
N GLY A 138 -6.38 -8.60 -6.48
CA GLY A 138 -5.92 -9.92 -6.82
C GLY A 138 -4.65 -9.85 -7.69
N TRP A 139 -4.52 -10.77 -8.64
CA TRP A 139 -3.43 -10.72 -9.59
C TRP A 139 -3.66 -9.61 -10.63
N ILE A 140 -2.75 -8.63 -10.63
CA ILE A 140 -2.73 -7.50 -11.56
C ILE A 140 -1.48 -7.62 -12.44
N GLU A 141 -1.64 -7.46 -13.75
CA GLU A 141 -0.51 -7.38 -14.68
C GLU A 141 0.30 -6.13 -14.42
N THR A 142 1.52 -6.32 -13.92
CA THR A 142 2.51 -5.28 -13.63
C THR A 142 3.90 -5.81 -13.93
N ASP A 143 4.90 -4.95 -13.90
CA ASP A 143 6.30 -5.38 -14.06
C ASP A 143 6.72 -6.43 -13.02
N MET A 144 6.17 -6.41 -11.83
CA MET A 144 6.41 -7.42 -10.79
C MET A 144 5.89 -8.81 -11.16
N THR A 145 4.88 -8.92 -12.01
CA THR A 145 4.21 -10.17 -12.36
C THR A 145 4.57 -10.70 -13.76
N LYS A 146 5.36 -9.95 -14.53
CA LYS A 146 5.76 -10.35 -15.90
C LYS A 146 6.65 -11.59 -15.96
N ASN A 147 7.44 -11.83 -14.92
CA ASN A 147 8.46 -12.90 -14.89
C ASN A 147 7.98 -14.21 -14.22
N LEU A 148 6.67 -14.41 -14.10
CA LEU A 148 6.12 -15.63 -13.56
C LEU A 148 6.31 -16.79 -14.55
N SER A 149 6.65 -17.98 -14.03
CA SER A 149 6.66 -19.20 -14.83
C SER A 149 5.25 -19.55 -15.32
N ASP A 150 5.16 -20.24 -16.47
CA ASP A 150 3.86 -20.65 -17.04
C ASP A 150 3.02 -21.45 -16.05
N ALA A 151 3.64 -22.37 -15.30
CA ALA A 151 2.97 -23.15 -14.26
C ALA A 151 2.45 -22.29 -13.09
N ALA A 152 3.14 -21.21 -12.71
CA ALA A 152 2.68 -20.25 -11.71
C ALA A 152 1.52 -19.42 -12.26
N ARG A 153 1.64 -18.96 -13.50
CA ARG A 153 0.61 -18.23 -14.22
C ARG A 153 -0.69 -19.03 -14.34
N GLU A 154 -0.60 -20.29 -14.74
CA GLU A 154 -1.77 -21.18 -14.85
C GLU A 154 -2.47 -21.41 -13.51
N ARG A 155 -1.69 -21.64 -12.44
CA ARG A 155 -2.25 -21.76 -11.08
C ARG A 155 -2.99 -20.51 -10.64
N MET A 156 -2.41 -19.32 -10.87
CA MET A 156 -3.05 -18.06 -10.53
C MET A 156 -4.33 -17.84 -11.34
N LEU A 157 -4.30 -18.09 -12.65
CA LEU A 157 -5.48 -17.99 -13.51
C LEU A 157 -6.59 -18.97 -13.11
N SER A 158 -6.24 -20.20 -12.68
CA SER A 158 -7.24 -21.17 -12.23
C SER A 158 -8.01 -20.72 -11.01
N ALA A 159 -7.39 -19.94 -10.12
CA ALA A 159 -8.00 -19.38 -8.92
C ALA A 159 -8.88 -18.15 -9.20
N ILE A 160 -8.75 -17.51 -10.36
CA ILE A 160 -9.55 -16.33 -10.74
C ILE A 160 -10.80 -16.81 -11.51
N PRO A 161 -12.02 -16.52 -11.04
CA PRO A 161 -13.24 -16.93 -11.73
C PRO A 161 -13.30 -16.48 -13.20
N LEU A 162 -12.86 -15.25 -13.49
CA LEU A 162 -12.84 -14.69 -14.84
C LEU A 162 -11.67 -15.20 -15.70
N LYS A 163 -10.78 -16.06 -15.17
CA LYS A 163 -9.64 -16.65 -15.87
C LYS A 163 -8.72 -15.66 -16.58
N LYS A 164 -8.66 -14.43 -16.10
CA LYS A 164 -7.77 -13.37 -16.60
C LYS A 164 -7.31 -12.47 -15.46
N PRO A 165 -6.08 -11.92 -15.52
CA PRO A 165 -5.59 -10.95 -14.55
C PRO A 165 -6.35 -9.63 -14.69
N GLY A 166 -6.29 -8.81 -13.64
CA GLY A 166 -6.70 -7.41 -13.70
C GLY A 166 -5.59 -6.52 -14.26
N THR A 167 -5.94 -5.28 -14.53
CA THR A 167 -5.01 -4.23 -14.96
C THR A 167 -4.86 -3.14 -13.89
N ALA A 168 -3.74 -2.41 -13.89
CA ALA A 168 -3.55 -1.28 -13.00
C ALA A 168 -4.66 -0.23 -13.16
N LYS A 169 -5.14 0.00 -14.40
CA LYS A 169 -6.26 0.91 -14.68
C LYS A 169 -7.54 0.48 -13.98
N GLN A 170 -7.83 -0.81 -13.88
CA GLN A 170 -9.03 -1.31 -13.19
C GLN A 170 -8.94 -1.17 -11.67
N VAL A 171 -7.73 -1.08 -11.12
CA VAL A 171 -7.53 -0.82 -9.68
C VAL A 171 -7.66 0.66 -9.38
N ALA A 172 -7.23 1.51 -10.29
CA ALA A 172 -7.26 2.97 -10.12
C ALA A 172 -8.67 3.58 -10.30
N GLY A 173 -9.59 2.89 -10.96
CA GLY A 173 -10.99 3.30 -11.21
C GLY A 173 -11.15 3.74 -12.64
#